data_d51bf9d51366df5940b065b58d62f4e8
#
_entry.id   d51bf9d51366df5940b065b58d62f4e8
#
_cell.length_a   1.000
_cell.length_b   1.000
_cell.length_c   1.000
_cell.angle_alpha   90.00
_cell.angle_beta   90.00
_cell.angle_gamma   90.00
#
_symmetry.space_group_name_H-M   'P 1'
#
loop_
_entity.id
_entity.type
_entity.pdbx_description
1 polymer ?
#
loop_
_entity_poly.entity_id
_entity_poly.type
_entity_poly.pdbx_seq_one_letter_code
_entity_poly.pdbx_strand_id
1 'polypeptide(L)'
;MCASAFTIYVVFFYVFQNAPLLDQAYARGGVLLGFYGTFSAICTMGAIFVTTWLSKRLGKRNTFFVTIPLSIIGYALKWIGYNQQYPYLLFIAAPFIVFGLGSLFTLMSSMVADVCDLDELNTTTRREGMFSAVYWWMVKLGIALASFISGILINATGFRQELGLAQSMDTLLWLRIYDIGIPIATSFVAIFIIMTFDISEAKAHDIRLQVERRRGERRIEEERRIEEERRKGERRN
;
A
#
# COMPACT_ATOMS: atom_id res chain seq x y z
N MET A 1 -7.50 3.36 -0.53
CA MET A 1 -8.46 4.17 0.23
C MET A 1 -9.67 4.57 -0.60
N CYS A 2 -9.58 5.13 -1.82
CA CYS A 2 -10.77 5.36 -2.67
C CYS A 2 -11.66 4.12 -2.79
N ALA A 3 -11.09 2.97 -3.14
CA ALA A 3 -11.81 1.72 -3.27
C ALA A 3 -12.56 1.31 -1.98
N SER A 4 -12.01 1.59 -0.80
CA SER A 4 -12.70 1.26 0.45
C SER A 4 -13.97 2.09 0.68
N ALA A 5 -13.99 3.36 0.24
CA ALA A 5 -15.17 4.20 0.35
C ALA A 5 -16.27 3.68 -0.57
N PHE A 6 -15.99 3.45 -1.84
CA PHE A 6 -16.97 2.91 -2.80
C PHE A 6 -17.47 1.51 -2.41
N THR A 7 -16.60 0.63 -1.89
CA THR A 7 -16.98 -0.71 -1.43
C THR A 7 -18.13 -0.66 -0.43
N ILE A 8 -18.09 0.28 0.52
CA ILE A 8 -19.14 0.45 1.53
C ILE A 8 -20.48 0.76 0.86
N TYR A 9 -20.49 1.73 -0.06
CA TYR A 9 -21.72 2.10 -0.78
C TYR A 9 -22.23 0.95 -1.65
N VAL A 10 -21.36 0.25 -2.37
CA VAL A 10 -21.75 -0.89 -3.21
C VAL A 10 -22.32 -2.03 -2.35
N VAL A 11 -21.73 -2.33 -1.22
CA VAL A 11 -22.24 -3.41 -0.34
C VAL A 11 -23.60 -3.03 0.21
N PHE A 12 -23.79 -1.83 0.77
CA PHE A 12 -25.06 -1.45 1.38
C PHE A 12 -26.18 -1.27 0.36
N PHE A 13 -25.92 -0.59 -0.76
CA PHE A 13 -26.97 -0.17 -1.67
C PHE A 13 -27.15 -1.06 -2.90
N TYR A 14 -26.13 -1.85 -3.28
CA TYR A 14 -26.24 -2.80 -4.38
C TYR A 14 -26.37 -4.25 -3.90
N VAL A 15 -25.45 -4.73 -3.07
CA VAL A 15 -25.46 -6.15 -2.64
C VAL A 15 -26.67 -6.45 -1.78
N PHE A 16 -27.04 -5.55 -0.88
CA PHE A 16 -28.22 -5.68 -0.01
C PHE A 16 -29.40 -4.81 -0.45
N GLN A 17 -29.49 -4.45 -1.73
CA GLN A 17 -30.61 -3.67 -2.29
C GLN A 17 -31.98 -4.31 -2.04
N ASN A 18 -32.06 -5.63 -2.04
CA ASN A 18 -33.31 -6.40 -1.83
C ASN A 18 -33.68 -6.56 -0.35
N ALA A 19 -32.99 -5.90 0.58
CA ALA A 19 -33.37 -5.92 1.98
C ALA A 19 -34.73 -5.18 2.18
N PRO A 20 -35.62 -5.69 3.03
CA PRO A 20 -36.94 -5.08 3.22
C PRO A 20 -36.89 -3.70 3.88
N LEU A 21 -35.84 -3.44 4.66
CA LEU A 21 -35.62 -2.18 5.37
C LEU A 21 -34.16 -1.73 5.23
N LEU A 22 -33.93 -0.40 5.17
CA LEU A 22 -32.59 0.19 5.10
C LEU A 22 -31.72 -0.22 6.29
N ASP A 23 -32.28 -0.24 7.50
CA ASP A 23 -31.58 -0.66 8.71
C ASP A 23 -31.08 -2.10 8.64
N GLN A 24 -31.84 -3.00 7.99
CA GLN A 24 -31.42 -4.38 7.77
C GLN A 24 -30.31 -4.48 6.73
N ALA A 25 -30.31 -3.64 5.68
CA ALA A 25 -29.25 -3.55 4.72
C ALA A 25 -27.94 -3.11 5.40
N TYR A 26 -28.02 -2.10 6.25
CA TYR A 26 -26.85 -1.64 7.04
C TYR A 26 -26.37 -2.70 8.04
N ALA A 27 -27.26 -3.35 8.75
CA ALA A 27 -26.89 -4.41 9.70
C ALA A 27 -26.18 -5.57 9.00
N ARG A 28 -26.79 -6.13 7.93
CA ARG A 28 -26.21 -7.26 7.17
C ARG A 28 -24.95 -6.87 6.44
N GLY A 29 -24.92 -5.71 5.80
CA GLY A 29 -23.75 -5.19 5.10
C GLY A 29 -22.60 -4.86 6.05
N GLY A 30 -22.89 -4.31 7.23
CA GLY A 30 -21.91 -4.05 8.28
C GLY A 30 -21.27 -5.34 8.81
N VAL A 31 -22.07 -6.40 9.04
CA VAL A 31 -21.58 -7.72 9.43
C VAL A 31 -20.67 -8.30 8.34
N LEU A 32 -21.12 -8.25 7.06
CA LEU A 32 -20.33 -8.74 5.92
C LEU A 32 -18.99 -8.00 5.82
N LEU A 33 -19.01 -6.66 5.91
CA LEU A 33 -17.81 -5.83 5.84
C LEU A 33 -16.87 -6.06 7.04
N GLY A 34 -17.42 -6.30 8.23
CA GLY A 34 -16.66 -6.66 9.42
C GLY A 34 -15.89 -7.98 9.23
N PHE A 35 -16.57 -9.02 8.79
CA PHE A 35 -15.93 -10.31 8.47
C PHE A 35 -14.95 -10.19 7.32
N TYR A 36 -15.29 -9.44 6.27
CA TYR A 36 -14.41 -9.17 5.14
C TYR A 36 -13.12 -8.45 5.58
N GLY A 37 -13.25 -7.44 6.46
CA GLY A 37 -12.12 -6.71 7.02
C GLY A 37 -11.20 -7.61 7.86
N THR A 38 -11.77 -8.43 8.75
CA THR A 38 -11.01 -9.38 9.57
C THR A 38 -10.30 -10.42 8.70
N PHE A 39 -11.00 -11.00 7.73
CA PHE A 39 -10.42 -11.94 6.78
C PHE A 39 -9.29 -11.30 5.96
N SER A 40 -9.50 -10.09 5.45
CA SER A 40 -8.47 -9.33 4.73
C SER A 40 -7.24 -9.04 5.59
N ALA A 41 -7.42 -8.74 6.88
CA ALA A 41 -6.30 -8.52 7.80
C ALA A 41 -5.46 -9.79 7.98
N ILE A 42 -6.09 -10.95 8.15
CA ILE A 42 -5.39 -12.25 8.23
C ILE A 42 -4.64 -12.53 6.92
N CYS A 43 -5.31 -12.34 5.78
CA CYS A 43 -4.67 -12.50 4.46
C CYS A 43 -3.49 -11.53 4.26
N THR A 44 -3.58 -10.30 4.80
CA THR A 44 -2.48 -9.32 4.71
C THR A 44 -1.24 -9.81 5.47
N MET A 45 -1.40 -10.41 6.64
CA MET A 45 -0.27 -11.01 7.36
C MET A 45 0.42 -12.08 6.52
N GLY A 46 -0.35 -12.99 5.93
CA GLY A 46 0.19 -14.00 5.01
C GLY A 46 0.87 -13.37 3.78
N ALA A 47 0.25 -12.36 3.20
CA ALA A 47 0.79 -11.65 2.04
C ALA A 47 2.15 -10.98 2.34
N ILE A 48 2.35 -10.41 3.53
CA ILE A 48 3.63 -9.81 3.95
C ILE A 48 4.74 -10.87 3.99
N PHE A 49 4.47 -12.06 4.55
CA PHE A 49 5.45 -13.15 4.60
C PHE A 49 5.83 -13.61 3.18
N VAL A 50 4.84 -13.85 2.32
CA VAL A 50 5.07 -14.30 0.95
C VAL A 50 5.79 -13.22 0.13
N THR A 51 5.41 -11.95 0.27
CA THR A 51 6.07 -10.82 -0.40
C THR A 51 7.52 -10.68 0.04
N THR A 52 7.80 -10.81 1.33
CA THR A 52 9.17 -10.74 1.86
C THR A 52 10.02 -11.91 1.33
N TRP A 53 9.46 -13.11 1.29
CA TRP A 53 10.13 -14.26 0.71
C TRP A 53 10.40 -14.10 -0.80
N LEU A 54 9.39 -13.61 -1.54
CA LEU A 54 9.48 -13.37 -2.97
C LEU A 54 10.51 -12.28 -3.28
N SER A 55 10.54 -11.22 -2.48
CA SER A 55 11.49 -10.11 -2.61
C SER A 55 12.95 -10.56 -2.44
N LYS A 56 13.20 -11.51 -1.53
CA LYS A 56 14.54 -12.10 -1.36
C LYS A 56 14.98 -12.96 -2.57
N ARG A 57 14.02 -13.50 -3.33
CA ARG A 57 14.30 -14.36 -4.49
C ARG A 57 14.39 -13.59 -5.81
N LEU A 58 13.45 -12.72 -6.05
CA LEU A 58 13.28 -11.99 -7.32
C LEU A 58 13.83 -10.57 -7.28
N GLY A 59 14.12 -10.07 -6.08
CA GLY A 59 14.41 -8.65 -5.85
C GLY A 59 13.13 -7.82 -5.72
N LYS A 60 13.25 -6.63 -5.11
CA LYS A 60 12.11 -5.76 -4.76
C LYS A 60 11.31 -5.31 -5.99
N ARG A 61 12.00 -4.85 -7.04
CA ARG A 61 11.39 -4.37 -8.27
C ARG A 61 10.57 -5.46 -8.98
N ASN A 62 11.14 -6.66 -9.17
CA ASN A 62 10.46 -7.75 -9.84
C ASN A 62 9.29 -8.30 -9.02
N THR A 63 9.36 -8.22 -7.70
CA THR A 63 8.25 -8.61 -6.83
C THR A 63 7.03 -7.73 -7.07
N PHE A 64 7.20 -6.42 -7.32
CA PHE A 64 6.09 -5.55 -7.71
C PHE A 64 5.42 -5.96 -9.02
N PHE A 65 6.21 -6.39 -10.01
CA PHE A 65 5.66 -6.88 -11.29
C PHE A 65 4.84 -8.17 -11.15
N VAL A 66 4.96 -8.88 -10.03
CA VAL A 66 4.11 -10.03 -9.71
C VAL A 66 2.90 -9.60 -8.87
N THR A 67 3.12 -8.80 -7.84
CA THR A 67 2.07 -8.50 -6.84
C THR A 67 1.05 -7.48 -7.33
N ILE A 68 1.44 -6.50 -8.17
CA ILE A 68 0.50 -5.52 -8.71
C ILE A 68 -0.47 -6.16 -9.71
N PRO A 69 -0.06 -6.94 -10.72
CA PRO A 69 -1.01 -7.66 -11.58
C PRO A 69 -1.94 -8.58 -10.79
N LEU A 70 -1.44 -9.23 -9.75
CA LEU A 70 -2.26 -10.06 -8.87
C LEU A 70 -3.38 -9.25 -8.20
N SER A 71 -3.08 -8.01 -7.75
CA SER A 71 -4.10 -7.13 -7.19
C SER A 71 -5.09 -6.63 -8.24
N ILE A 72 -4.66 -6.40 -9.48
CA ILE A 72 -5.56 -6.06 -10.60
C ILE A 72 -6.58 -7.17 -10.81
N ILE A 73 -6.13 -8.43 -10.81
CA ILE A 73 -7.03 -9.59 -10.88
C ILE A 73 -8.00 -9.58 -9.68
N GLY A 74 -7.52 -9.28 -8.48
CA GLY A 74 -8.37 -9.17 -7.29
C GLY A 74 -9.46 -8.09 -7.44
N TYR A 75 -9.12 -6.92 -7.95
CA TYR A 75 -10.11 -5.87 -8.22
C TYR A 75 -11.10 -6.28 -9.31
N ALA A 76 -10.67 -6.96 -10.36
CA ALA A 76 -11.56 -7.49 -11.38
C ALA A 76 -12.52 -8.56 -10.82
N LEU A 77 -12.04 -9.43 -9.92
CA LEU A 77 -12.87 -10.44 -9.24
C LEU A 77 -13.95 -9.81 -8.36
N LYS A 78 -13.78 -8.60 -7.84
CA LYS A 78 -14.85 -7.88 -7.11
C LYS A 78 -16.09 -7.69 -7.96
N TRP A 79 -15.96 -7.60 -9.29
CA TRP A 79 -17.14 -7.50 -10.17
C TRP A 79 -18.07 -8.71 -10.02
N ILE A 80 -17.50 -9.90 -9.91
CA ILE A 80 -18.23 -11.14 -9.65
C ILE A 80 -18.62 -11.23 -8.17
N GLY A 81 -17.75 -10.76 -7.28
CA GLY A 81 -17.94 -10.75 -5.83
C GLY A 81 -19.12 -9.89 -5.37
N TYR A 82 -19.47 -8.85 -6.12
CA TYR A 82 -20.66 -8.03 -5.88
C TYR A 82 -21.93 -8.75 -6.39
N ASN A 83 -22.28 -9.84 -5.71
CA ASN A 83 -23.44 -10.66 -6.05
C ASN A 83 -24.51 -10.54 -4.96
N GLN A 84 -25.74 -10.22 -5.36
CA GLN A 84 -26.89 -10.07 -4.45
C GLN A 84 -27.34 -11.41 -3.86
N GLN A 85 -27.15 -12.52 -4.59
CA GLN A 85 -27.56 -13.87 -4.13
C GLN A 85 -26.48 -14.48 -3.20
N TYR A 86 -25.19 -14.24 -3.51
CA TYR A 86 -24.08 -14.83 -2.79
C TYR A 86 -23.08 -13.75 -2.35
N PRO A 87 -23.37 -12.90 -1.34
CA PRO A 87 -22.52 -11.79 -0.91
C PRO A 87 -21.11 -12.21 -0.47
N TYR A 88 -20.97 -13.46 -0.02
CA TYR A 88 -19.67 -14.01 0.42
C TYR A 88 -18.67 -14.26 -0.71
N LEU A 89 -19.09 -14.21 -1.99
CA LEU A 89 -18.16 -14.27 -3.12
C LEU A 89 -17.13 -13.13 -3.11
N LEU A 90 -17.44 -12.03 -2.42
CA LEU A 90 -16.52 -10.92 -2.22
C LEU A 90 -15.20 -11.34 -1.53
N PHE A 91 -15.26 -12.38 -0.68
CA PHE A 91 -14.08 -12.89 0.03
C PHE A 91 -13.03 -13.51 -0.90
N ILE A 92 -13.42 -13.99 -2.09
CA ILE A 92 -12.51 -14.55 -3.08
C ILE A 92 -11.54 -13.47 -3.59
N ALA A 93 -11.98 -12.22 -3.71
CA ALA A 93 -11.16 -11.12 -4.18
C ALA A 93 -10.14 -10.64 -3.12
N ALA A 94 -10.45 -10.80 -1.83
CA ALA A 94 -9.64 -10.25 -0.74
C ALA A 94 -8.17 -10.67 -0.76
N PRO A 95 -7.80 -11.96 -0.86
CA PRO A 95 -6.39 -12.38 -0.87
C PRO A 95 -5.60 -11.68 -1.97
N PHE A 96 -6.14 -11.60 -3.17
CA PHE A 96 -5.49 -10.99 -4.33
C PHE A 96 -5.26 -9.48 -4.14
N ILE A 97 -6.25 -8.77 -3.63
CA ILE A 97 -6.17 -7.32 -3.37
C ILE A 97 -5.11 -7.01 -2.30
N VAL A 98 -5.12 -7.77 -1.21
CA VAL A 98 -4.20 -7.51 -0.10
C VAL A 98 -2.74 -7.85 -0.43
N PHE A 99 -2.50 -8.76 -1.39
CA PHE A 99 -1.16 -8.98 -1.91
C PHE A 99 -0.56 -7.71 -2.51
N GLY A 100 -1.33 -6.97 -3.32
CA GLY A 100 -0.88 -5.70 -3.89
C GLY A 100 -0.61 -4.64 -2.83
N LEU A 101 -1.57 -4.41 -1.92
CA LEU A 101 -1.43 -3.40 -0.87
C LEU A 101 -0.36 -3.75 0.16
N GLY A 102 -0.31 -5.01 0.60
CA GLY A 102 0.70 -5.48 1.56
C GLY A 102 2.11 -5.39 0.99
N SER A 103 2.29 -5.77 -0.28
CA SER A 103 3.59 -5.64 -0.95
C SER A 103 4.00 -4.19 -1.12
N LEU A 104 3.06 -3.30 -1.46
CA LEU A 104 3.34 -1.88 -1.65
C LEU A 104 3.95 -1.29 -0.37
N PHE A 105 3.31 -1.42 0.78
CA PHE A 105 3.83 -0.85 2.02
C PHE A 105 5.14 -1.51 2.48
N THR A 106 5.26 -2.82 2.34
CA THR A 106 6.46 -3.56 2.75
C THR A 106 7.67 -3.22 1.87
N LEU A 107 7.49 -3.26 0.55
CA LEU A 107 8.60 -3.05 -0.39
C LEU A 107 8.98 -1.58 -0.52
N MET A 108 7.99 -0.66 -0.51
CA MET A 108 8.29 0.78 -0.59
C MET A 108 9.11 1.25 0.60
N SER A 109 8.78 0.82 1.82
CA SER A 109 9.60 1.15 3.00
C SER A 109 11.04 0.65 2.85
N SER A 110 11.22 -0.56 2.30
CA SER A 110 12.55 -1.11 2.03
C SER A 110 13.29 -0.38 0.90
N MET A 111 12.58 0.09 -0.14
CA MET A 111 13.16 0.88 -1.23
C MET A 111 13.57 2.28 -0.77
N VAL A 112 12.81 2.89 0.15
CA VAL A 112 13.21 4.16 0.79
C VAL A 112 14.50 4.00 1.55
N ALA A 113 14.71 2.88 2.25
CA ALA A 113 15.97 2.59 2.92
C ALA A 113 17.14 2.48 1.93
N ASP A 114 16.96 1.83 0.77
CA ASP A 114 17.99 1.74 -0.27
C ASP A 114 18.36 3.13 -0.84
N VAL A 115 17.37 4.03 -0.97
CA VAL A 115 17.62 5.43 -1.39
C VAL A 115 18.40 6.19 -0.30
N CYS A 116 18.09 5.95 0.98
CA CYS A 116 18.84 6.54 2.10
C CYS A 116 20.31 6.09 2.11
N ASP A 117 20.56 4.81 1.85
CA ASP A 117 21.93 4.28 1.78
C ASP A 117 22.69 4.86 0.57
N LEU A 118 22.04 5.06 -0.58
CA LEU A 118 22.62 5.73 -1.73
C LEU A 118 22.95 7.21 -1.43
N ASP A 119 22.04 7.91 -0.74
CA ASP A 119 22.27 9.30 -0.33
C ASP A 119 23.43 9.41 0.67
N GLU A 120 23.53 8.51 1.65
CA GLU A 120 24.65 8.45 2.60
C GLU A 120 25.99 8.18 1.88
N LEU A 121 26.00 7.34 0.86
CA LEU A 121 27.18 7.07 0.06
C LEU A 121 27.68 8.34 -0.65
N ASN A 122 26.76 9.17 -1.16
CA ASN A 122 27.07 10.37 -1.92
C ASN A 122 27.37 11.59 -1.02
N THR A 123 26.66 11.74 0.11
CA THR A 123 26.72 12.94 0.96
C THR A 123 27.48 12.74 2.27
N THR A 124 27.84 11.48 2.59
CA THR A 124 28.48 11.09 3.86
C THR A 124 27.64 11.38 5.12
N THR A 125 26.42 11.86 4.95
CA THR A 125 25.47 12.18 6.04
C THR A 125 24.26 11.26 5.99
N ARG A 126 23.83 10.75 7.14
CA ARG A 126 22.66 9.87 7.26
C ARG A 126 21.40 10.70 7.50
N ARG A 127 20.51 10.76 6.52
CA ARG A 127 19.28 11.57 6.55
C ARG A 127 18.00 10.74 6.51
N GLU A 128 17.99 9.57 7.14
CA GLU A 128 16.82 8.64 7.15
C GLU A 128 15.53 9.30 7.62
N GLY A 129 15.61 10.14 8.66
CA GLY A 129 14.43 10.84 9.18
C GLY A 129 13.78 11.76 8.15
N MET A 130 14.59 12.43 7.32
CA MET A 130 14.10 13.32 6.26
C MET A 130 13.38 12.50 5.16
N PHE A 131 13.99 11.43 4.66
CA PHE A 131 13.40 10.59 3.63
C PHE A 131 12.11 9.91 4.12
N SER A 132 12.11 9.39 5.35
CA SER A 132 10.92 8.80 5.97
C SER A 132 9.80 9.82 6.16
N ALA A 133 10.12 11.05 6.59
CA ALA A 133 9.15 12.11 6.75
C ALA A 133 8.49 12.48 5.40
N VAL A 134 9.29 12.65 4.33
CA VAL A 134 8.79 12.95 2.98
C VAL A 134 7.91 11.80 2.48
N TYR A 135 8.34 10.54 2.65
CA TYR A 135 7.57 9.37 2.26
C TYR A 135 6.18 9.35 2.94
N TRP A 136 6.13 9.47 4.26
CA TRP A 136 4.86 9.44 4.98
C TRP A 136 4.00 10.67 4.72
N TRP A 137 4.61 11.83 4.45
CA TRP A 137 3.87 13.01 4.05
C TRP A 137 3.19 12.80 2.69
N MET A 138 3.90 12.24 1.71
CA MET A 138 3.34 11.89 0.39
C MET A 138 2.22 10.86 0.50
N VAL A 139 2.37 9.83 1.35
CA VAL A 139 1.32 8.84 1.62
C VAL A 139 0.06 9.51 2.17
N LYS A 140 0.21 10.40 3.16
CA LYS A 140 -0.94 11.13 3.76
C LYS A 140 -1.60 12.06 2.76
N LEU A 141 -0.81 12.77 1.96
CA LEU A 141 -1.33 13.63 0.89
C LEU A 141 -2.13 12.81 -0.13
N GLY A 142 -1.60 11.65 -0.56
CA GLY A 142 -2.29 10.74 -1.45
C GLY A 142 -3.61 10.23 -0.88
N ILE A 143 -3.65 9.90 0.41
CA ILE A 143 -4.88 9.50 1.11
C ILE A 143 -5.92 10.63 1.12
N ALA A 144 -5.49 11.87 1.42
CA ALA A 144 -6.37 13.03 1.45
C ALA A 144 -6.96 13.34 0.07
N LEU A 145 -6.12 13.35 -0.97
CA LEU A 145 -6.56 13.53 -2.36
C LEU A 145 -7.51 12.42 -2.80
N ALA A 146 -7.20 11.17 -2.47
CA ALA A 146 -8.06 10.04 -2.76
C ALA A 146 -9.44 10.17 -2.12
N SER A 147 -9.51 10.62 -0.86
CA SER A 147 -10.78 10.84 -0.14
C SER A 147 -11.58 11.99 -0.75
N PHE A 148 -10.91 13.08 -1.12
CA PHE A 148 -11.54 14.23 -1.77
C PHE A 148 -12.13 13.86 -3.13
N ILE A 149 -11.35 13.18 -3.98
CA ILE A 149 -11.79 12.70 -5.29
C ILE A 149 -12.95 11.71 -5.15
N SER A 150 -12.90 10.81 -4.16
CA SER A 150 -14.00 9.86 -3.90
C SER A 150 -15.31 10.56 -3.59
N GLY A 151 -15.29 11.64 -2.79
CA GLY A 151 -16.48 12.42 -2.49
C GLY A 151 -17.07 13.08 -3.74
N ILE A 152 -16.23 13.68 -4.60
CA ILE A 152 -16.67 14.25 -5.88
C ILE A 152 -17.29 13.19 -6.78
N LEU A 153 -16.63 12.03 -6.91
CA LEU A 153 -17.09 10.96 -7.78
C LEU A 153 -18.40 10.34 -7.29
N ILE A 154 -18.59 10.15 -5.98
CA ILE A 154 -19.86 9.67 -5.42
C ILE A 154 -20.99 10.64 -5.78
N ASN A 155 -20.79 11.94 -5.62
CA ASN A 155 -21.79 12.94 -6.04
C ASN A 155 -22.04 12.89 -7.56
N ALA A 156 -21.00 12.71 -8.37
CA ALA A 156 -21.11 12.63 -9.83
C ALA A 156 -21.91 11.41 -10.32
N THR A 157 -21.99 10.31 -9.52
CA THR A 157 -22.85 9.17 -9.84
C THR A 157 -24.35 9.48 -9.70
N GLY A 158 -24.71 10.62 -9.12
CA GLY A 158 -26.10 10.94 -8.79
C GLY A 158 -26.60 10.23 -7.53
N PHE A 159 -25.70 9.70 -6.70
CA PHE A 159 -26.08 9.09 -5.42
C PHE A 159 -26.76 10.10 -4.51
N ARG A 160 -27.96 9.74 -3.99
CA ARG A 160 -28.75 10.58 -3.06
C ARG A 160 -29.08 9.76 -1.82
N GLN A 161 -28.61 10.20 -0.69
CA GLN A 161 -28.85 9.51 0.58
C GLN A 161 -30.35 9.39 0.93
N GLU A 162 -31.15 10.38 0.53
CA GLU A 162 -32.60 10.43 0.75
C GLU A 162 -33.36 9.29 0.09
N LEU A 163 -32.86 8.77 -1.03
CA LEU A 163 -33.47 7.64 -1.77
C LEU A 163 -33.26 6.29 -1.08
N GLY A 164 -32.39 6.18 -0.08
CA GLY A 164 -32.09 4.93 0.59
C GLY A 164 -31.76 3.79 -0.41
N LEU A 165 -32.48 2.68 -0.33
CA LEU A 165 -32.33 1.52 -1.22
C LEU A 165 -32.90 1.73 -2.63
N ALA A 166 -33.67 2.80 -2.87
CA ALA A 166 -34.30 3.11 -4.16
C ALA A 166 -33.35 3.89 -5.11
N GLN A 167 -32.04 3.67 -5.02
CA GLN A 167 -31.07 4.24 -5.95
C GLN A 167 -31.27 3.72 -7.37
N SER A 168 -30.97 4.57 -8.37
CA SER A 168 -31.04 4.14 -9.75
C SER A 168 -29.98 3.08 -10.06
N MET A 169 -30.30 2.15 -10.97
CA MET A 169 -29.35 1.11 -11.41
C MET A 169 -28.08 1.72 -12.03
N ASP A 170 -28.21 2.85 -12.72
CA ASP A 170 -27.08 3.56 -13.32
C ASP A 170 -26.13 4.10 -12.24
N THR A 171 -26.68 4.69 -11.16
CA THR A 171 -25.87 5.14 -10.00
C THR A 171 -25.09 3.98 -9.39
N LEU A 172 -25.75 2.86 -9.15
CA LEU A 172 -25.12 1.67 -8.56
C LEU A 172 -24.05 1.05 -9.49
N LEU A 173 -24.29 1.10 -10.80
CA LEU A 173 -23.34 0.64 -11.81
C LEU A 173 -22.08 1.54 -11.82
N TRP A 174 -22.25 2.86 -11.80
CA TRP A 174 -21.11 3.78 -11.76
C TRP A 174 -20.30 3.65 -10.45
N LEU A 175 -20.95 3.45 -9.31
CA LEU A 175 -20.27 3.17 -8.04
C LEU A 175 -19.38 1.92 -8.13
N ARG A 176 -19.87 0.84 -8.77
CA ARG A 176 -19.10 -0.39 -9.00
C ARG A 176 -17.94 -0.17 -9.96
N ILE A 177 -18.18 0.57 -11.05
CA ILE A 177 -17.12 0.92 -12.03
C ILE A 177 -16.01 1.71 -11.35
N TYR A 178 -16.33 2.69 -10.54
CA TYR A 178 -15.31 3.49 -9.83
C TYR A 178 -14.57 2.68 -8.77
N ASP A 179 -15.26 1.81 -8.02
CA ASP A 179 -14.64 0.96 -7.03
C ASP A 179 -13.59 -0.01 -7.61
N ILE A 180 -13.81 -0.48 -8.82
CA ILE A 180 -12.96 -1.44 -9.52
C ILE A 180 -11.99 -0.72 -10.47
N GLY A 181 -12.48 0.23 -11.25
CA GLY A 181 -11.73 0.86 -12.32
C GLY A 181 -10.61 1.78 -11.82
N ILE A 182 -10.86 2.56 -10.77
CA ILE A 182 -9.85 3.48 -10.22
C ILE A 182 -8.62 2.73 -9.70
N PRO A 183 -8.76 1.69 -8.85
CA PRO A 183 -7.59 0.91 -8.41
C PRO A 183 -6.85 0.22 -9.55
N ILE A 184 -7.56 -0.27 -10.55
CA ILE A 184 -6.92 -0.88 -11.74
C ILE A 184 -6.13 0.17 -12.51
N ALA A 185 -6.71 1.33 -12.80
CA ALA A 185 -6.04 2.41 -13.52
C ALA A 185 -4.80 2.92 -12.77
N THR A 186 -4.92 3.14 -11.45
CA THR A 186 -3.79 3.56 -10.61
C THR A 186 -2.71 2.48 -10.50
N SER A 187 -3.07 1.20 -10.56
CA SER A 187 -2.12 0.08 -10.59
C SER A 187 -1.27 0.08 -11.87
N PHE A 188 -1.86 0.41 -13.03
CA PHE A 188 -1.08 0.57 -14.26
C PHE A 188 -0.10 1.74 -14.17
N VAL A 189 -0.53 2.88 -13.59
CA VAL A 189 0.36 4.01 -13.35
C VAL A 189 1.50 3.62 -12.41
N ALA A 190 1.21 2.87 -11.34
CA ALA A 190 2.22 2.36 -10.42
C ALA A 190 3.24 1.45 -11.11
N ILE A 191 2.80 0.53 -11.98
CA ILE A 191 3.69 -0.33 -12.78
C ILE A 191 4.62 0.54 -13.62
N PHE A 192 4.08 1.55 -14.31
CA PHE A 192 4.87 2.45 -15.16
C PHE A 192 5.93 3.20 -14.34
N ILE A 193 5.58 3.73 -13.17
CA ILE A 193 6.54 4.41 -12.28
C ILE A 193 7.63 3.45 -11.80
N ILE A 194 7.27 2.21 -11.42
CA ILE A 194 8.24 1.21 -10.97
C ILE A 194 9.20 0.79 -12.10
N MET A 195 8.75 0.83 -13.35
CA MET A 195 9.64 0.59 -14.51
C MET A 195 10.77 1.60 -14.61
N THR A 196 10.56 2.83 -14.17
CA THR A 196 11.57 3.90 -14.18
C THR A 196 12.54 3.85 -12.99
N PHE A 197 12.30 2.96 -12.00
CA PHE A 197 13.16 2.84 -10.84
C PHE A 197 14.44 2.06 -11.16
N ASP A 198 15.60 2.73 -11.04
CA ASP A 198 16.89 2.27 -11.57
C ASP A 198 17.76 1.48 -10.56
N ILE A 199 17.35 1.42 -9.28
CA ILE A 199 18.11 0.72 -8.26
C ILE A 199 17.75 -0.77 -8.32
N SER A 200 18.59 -1.55 -9.01
CA SER A 200 18.49 -3.01 -9.02
C SER A 200 18.92 -3.58 -7.67
N GLU A 201 18.52 -4.82 -7.36
CA GLU A 201 18.89 -5.51 -6.11
C GLU A 201 20.41 -5.64 -5.96
N ALA A 202 21.13 -5.96 -7.06
CA ALA A 202 22.59 -6.03 -7.08
C ALA A 202 23.21 -4.65 -6.73
N LYS A 203 22.70 -3.58 -7.33
CA LYS A 203 23.16 -2.22 -7.05
C LYS A 203 22.89 -1.78 -5.60
N ALA A 204 21.70 -2.11 -5.07
CA ALA A 204 21.36 -1.86 -3.68
C ALA A 204 22.27 -2.62 -2.71
N HIS A 205 22.59 -3.88 -3.03
CA HIS A 205 23.51 -4.69 -2.24
C HIS A 205 24.93 -4.09 -2.23
N ASP A 206 25.47 -3.71 -3.39
CA ASP A 206 26.78 -3.09 -3.51
C ASP A 206 26.86 -1.74 -2.75
N ILE A 207 25.82 -0.91 -2.86
CA ILE A 207 25.71 0.35 -2.11
C ILE A 207 25.80 0.08 -0.61
N ARG A 208 25.03 -0.89 -0.12
CA ARG A 208 24.99 -1.26 1.30
C ARG A 208 26.35 -1.72 1.80
N LEU A 209 27.05 -2.58 1.05
CA LEU A 209 28.41 -3.02 1.40
C LEU A 209 29.40 -1.86 1.45
N GLN A 210 29.32 -0.91 0.53
CA GLN A 210 30.17 0.26 0.51
C GLN A 210 29.90 1.19 1.71
N VAL A 211 28.63 1.39 2.06
CA VAL A 211 28.23 2.18 3.24
C VAL A 211 28.73 1.53 4.53
N GLU A 212 28.54 0.21 4.69
CA GLU A 212 29.01 -0.53 5.85
C GLU A 212 30.54 -0.46 5.99
N ARG A 213 31.29 -0.61 4.90
CA ARG A 213 32.74 -0.47 4.91
C ARG A 213 33.17 0.92 5.37
N ARG A 214 32.59 1.99 4.82
CA ARG A 214 32.90 3.37 5.23
C ARG A 214 32.52 3.66 6.68
N ARG A 215 31.42 3.09 7.19
CA ARG A 215 31.05 3.22 8.60
C ARG A 215 32.07 2.51 9.51
N GLY A 216 32.54 1.34 9.09
CA GLY A 216 33.60 0.61 9.82
C GLY A 216 34.90 1.40 9.89
N GLU A 217 35.35 1.96 8.76
CA GLU A 217 36.55 2.78 8.69
C GLU A 217 36.47 4.03 9.61
N ARG A 218 35.31 4.73 9.56
CA ARG A 218 35.08 5.91 10.45
C ARG A 218 35.10 5.55 11.93
N ARG A 219 34.51 4.41 12.31
CA ARG A 219 34.55 3.96 13.72
C ARG A 219 35.97 3.72 14.21
N ILE A 220 36.78 3.03 13.40
CA ILE A 220 38.19 2.75 13.74
C ILE A 220 38.99 4.06 13.88
N GLU A 221 38.74 5.02 12.99
CA GLU A 221 39.42 6.31 13.02
C GLU A 221 39.01 7.14 14.24
N GLU A 222 37.74 7.12 14.61
CA GLU A 222 37.22 7.78 15.80
C GLU A 222 37.76 7.15 17.08
N GLU A 223 37.82 5.83 17.17
CA GLU A 223 38.43 5.10 18.28
C GLU A 223 39.91 5.46 18.44
N ARG A 224 40.65 5.52 17.32
CA ARG A 224 42.10 5.97 17.34
C ARG A 224 42.26 7.42 17.83
N ARG A 225 41.39 8.33 17.39
CA ARG A 225 41.40 9.71 17.84
C ARG A 225 41.19 9.85 19.34
N ILE A 226 40.17 9.14 19.85
CA ILE A 226 39.86 9.14 21.28
C ILE A 226 41.04 8.58 22.09
N GLU A 227 41.66 7.50 21.61
CA GLU A 227 42.81 6.90 22.29
C GLU A 227 44.02 7.83 22.28
N GLU A 228 44.29 8.54 21.17
CA GLU A 228 45.34 9.55 21.10
C GLU A 228 45.07 10.73 22.06
N GLU A 229 43.82 11.19 22.15
CA GLU A 229 43.46 12.28 23.07
C GLU A 229 43.64 11.85 24.53
N ARG A 230 43.27 10.63 24.87
CA ARG A 230 43.52 10.05 26.22
C ARG A 230 44.99 10.00 26.54
N ARG A 231 45.83 9.51 25.64
CA ARG A 231 47.29 9.45 25.82
C ARG A 231 47.91 10.86 25.96
N LYS A 232 47.41 11.87 25.23
CA LYS A 232 47.82 13.25 25.37
C LYS A 232 47.42 13.87 26.73
N GLY A 233 46.22 13.50 27.22
CA GLY A 233 45.75 13.92 28.55
C GLY A 233 46.56 13.34 29.68
N GLU A 234 46.92 12.05 29.60
CA GLU A 234 47.77 11.38 30.59
C GLU A 234 49.20 11.92 30.66
N ARG A 235 49.74 12.45 29.54
CA ARG A 235 51.07 13.07 29.49
C ARG A 235 51.11 14.51 30.02
N ARG A 236 49.95 15.15 30.24
CA ARG A 236 49.85 16.51 30.75
C ARG A 236 49.65 16.62 32.26
N ASN A 237 49.30 15.48 32.90
CA ASN A 237 49.25 15.33 34.35
C ASN A 237 50.50 14.65 34.88
#